data_81dc39c75e5ca30eb5d939eb42bac4e7
#
_entry.id   81dc39c75e5ca30eb5d939eb42bac4e7
#
_cell.length_a   1.000
_cell.length_b   1.000
_cell.length_c   1.000
_cell.angle_alpha   90.00
_cell.angle_beta   90.00
_cell.angle_gamma   90.00
#
_symmetry.space_group_name_H-M   'P 1'
#
loop_
_entity.id
_entity.type
_entity.pdbx_description
1 polymer ?
#
loop_
_entity_poly.entity_id
_entity_poly.type
_entity_poly.pdbx_seq_one_letter_code
_entity_poly.pdbx_strand_id
1 'polypeptide(L)'
;MAKVKINLRDIQKLLSDVPAKAALTSNRKIAQLAREKILDLVSKGISPIEGNGRFEAYKPKNKTKRTYPETVKKSYPAKRRRPVNLELSGKFLRALKAFPKTVNIISIGFFSSYGETLEQGHREGAKGQAKRPIIPSEAGESFTKAIRTAILKEYREAILRYLKR
;
A
#
# COMPACT_ATOMS: atom_id res chain seq x y z
N MET A 1 12.23 5.37 -7.13
CA MET A 1 11.87 5.00 -5.74
C MET A 1 10.41 5.35 -5.48
N ALA A 2 9.54 4.34 -5.36
CA ALA A 2 8.12 4.56 -5.07
C ALA A 2 7.90 4.77 -3.57
N LYS A 3 7.96 6.01 -3.12
CA LYS A 3 7.69 6.42 -1.74
C LYS A 3 6.62 7.51 -1.76
N VAL A 4 5.47 7.23 -1.18
CA VAL A 4 4.42 8.24 -1.01
C VAL A 4 4.62 8.96 0.31
N LYS A 5 4.62 10.28 0.25
CA LYS A 5 4.49 11.15 1.42
C LYS A 5 3.05 11.63 1.47
N ILE A 6 2.29 11.17 2.44
CA ILE A 6 1.01 11.78 2.75
C ILE A 6 1.32 13.05 3.52
N ASN A 7 1.09 14.20 2.88
CA ASN A 7 1.25 15.49 3.53
C ASN A 7 -0.05 15.86 4.24
N LEU A 8 0.04 16.07 5.53
CA LEU A 8 -1.12 16.36 6.39
C LEU A 8 -1.29 17.88 6.65
N ARG A 9 -0.67 18.72 5.81
CA ARG A 9 -0.71 20.18 5.99
C ARG A 9 -2.12 20.75 6.13
N ASP A 10 -3.10 20.20 5.44
CA ASP A 10 -4.50 20.68 5.53
C ASP A 10 -5.15 20.34 6.88
N ILE A 11 -4.57 19.39 7.62
CA ILE A 11 -4.98 19.03 8.98
C ILE A 11 -4.14 19.77 10.02
N GLN A 12 -2.99 20.32 9.64
CA GLN A 12 -2.05 21.00 10.53
C GLN A 12 -2.61 22.24 11.23
N LYS A 13 -3.49 23.01 10.55
CA LYS A 13 -4.16 24.16 11.19
C LYS A 13 -5.03 23.75 12.38
N LEU A 14 -5.52 22.49 12.39
CA LEU A 14 -6.27 21.90 13.50
C LEU A 14 -5.37 21.21 14.55
N LEU A 15 -4.10 20.97 14.20
CA LEU A 15 -3.15 20.21 15.03
C LEU A 15 -2.04 21.08 15.62
N SER A 16 -2.03 22.40 15.36
CA SER A 16 -1.02 23.32 15.91
C SER A 16 -0.91 23.24 17.45
N ASP A 17 -2.01 22.91 18.10
CA ASP A 17 -2.12 22.86 19.56
C ASP A 17 -1.95 21.45 20.16
N VAL A 18 -1.77 20.41 19.30
CA VAL A 18 -1.59 19.05 19.79
C VAL A 18 -0.12 18.80 20.15
N PRO A 19 0.18 18.34 21.38
CA PRO A 19 1.56 18.01 21.76
C PRO A 19 2.18 17.00 20.79
N ALA A 20 3.43 17.25 20.40
CA ALA A 20 4.15 16.43 19.41
C ALA A 20 4.13 14.92 19.73
N LYS A 21 4.20 14.55 21.02
CA LYS A 21 4.14 13.16 21.47
C LYS A 21 2.79 12.48 21.16
N ALA A 22 1.68 13.21 21.35
CA ALA A 22 0.33 12.70 21.05
C ALA A 22 0.11 12.56 19.52
N ALA A 23 0.59 13.54 18.76
CA ALA A 23 0.57 13.49 17.29
C ALA A 23 1.36 12.30 16.74
N LEU A 24 2.58 12.05 17.23
CA LEU A 24 3.40 10.90 16.82
C LEU A 24 2.76 9.55 17.15
N THR A 25 2.11 9.42 18.31
CA THR A 25 1.39 8.19 18.68
C THR A 25 0.22 7.94 17.76
N SER A 26 -0.55 8.98 17.43
CA SER A 26 -1.66 8.89 16.48
C SER A 26 -1.16 8.55 15.08
N ASN A 27 -0.07 9.15 14.63
CA ASN A 27 0.54 8.89 13.32
C ASN A 27 1.03 7.44 13.17
N ARG A 28 1.50 6.79 14.24
CA ARG A 28 1.85 5.35 14.21
C ARG A 28 0.63 4.49 13.91
N LYS A 29 -0.49 4.74 14.60
CA LYS A 29 -1.74 4.01 14.35
C LYS A 29 -2.26 4.24 12.94
N ILE A 30 -2.20 5.47 12.46
CA ILE A 30 -2.64 5.84 11.11
C ILE A 30 -1.74 5.19 10.05
N ALA A 31 -0.42 5.18 10.25
CA ALA A 31 0.52 4.51 9.37
C ALA A 31 0.20 3.01 9.28
N GLN A 32 -0.01 2.36 10.41
CA GLN A 32 -0.38 0.94 10.46
C GLN A 32 -1.71 0.68 9.78
N LEU A 33 -2.74 1.47 10.05
CA LEU A 33 -4.05 1.37 9.41
C LEU A 33 -3.95 1.50 7.88
N ALA A 34 -3.18 2.48 7.40
CA ALA A 34 -2.96 2.66 5.97
C ALA A 34 -2.29 1.43 5.33
N ARG A 35 -1.25 0.89 5.98
CA ARG A 35 -0.58 -0.34 5.55
C ARG A 35 -1.54 -1.54 5.50
N GLU A 36 -2.34 -1.73 6.53
CA GLU A 36 -3.31 -2.82 6.61
C GLU A 36 -4.37 -2.71 5.51
N LYS A 37 -4.87 -1.51 5.23
CA LYS A 37 -5.83 -1.27 4.14
C LYS A 37 -5.23 -1.55 2.76
N ILE A 38 -3.96 -1.19 2.54
CA ILE A 38 -3.24 -1.52 1.31
C ILE A 38 -3.15 -3.04 1.16
N LEU A 39 -2.70 -3.76 2.20
CA LEU A 39 -2.56 -5.20 2.17
C LEU A 39 -3.91 -5.92 1.99
N ASP A 40 -4.97 -5.42 2.61
CA ASP A 40 -6.32 -5.95 2.45
C ASP A 40 -6.80 -5.84 0.99
N LEU A 41 -6.65 -4.67 0.36
CA LEU A 41 -7.00 -4.49 -1.05
C LEU A 41 -6.17 -5.41 -1.97
N VAL A 42 -4.86 -5.47 -1.76
CA VAL A 42 -3.96 -6.35 -2.54
C VAL A 42 -4.36 -7.82 -2.39
N SER A 43 -4.72 -8.26 -1.18
CA SER A 43 -5.18 -9.64 -0.94
C SER A 43 -6.46 -9.99 -1.70
N LYS A 44 -7.33 -8.99 -1.93
CA LYS A 44 -8.56 -9.08 -2.72
C LYS A 44 -8.34 -8.90 -4.22
N GLY A 45 -7.09 -8.69 -4.65
CA GLY A 45 -6.72 -8.47 -6.05
C GLY A 45 -7.12 -7.09 -6.56
N ILE A 46 -7.20 -6.10 -5.67
CA ILE A 46 -7.56 -4.72 -5.98
C ILE A 46 -6.33 -3.84 -5.83
N SER A 47 -6.08 -2.96 -6.80
CA SER A 47 -5.02 -1.97 -6.68
C SER A 47 -5.35 -0.94 -5.60
N PRO A 48 -4.41 -0.62 -4.72
CA PRO A 48 -4.57 0.48 -3.78
C PRO A 48 -4.53 1.87 -4.42
N ILE A 49 -4.19 1.96 -5.72
CA ILE A 49 -4.10 3.21 -6.47
C ILE A 49 -5.45 3.54 -7.10
N GLU A 50 -5.89 4.77 -6.96
CA GLU A 50 -7.14 5.29 -7.54
C GLU A 50 -7.15 5.06 -9.06
N GLY A 51 -8.28 4.60 -9.58
CA GLY A 51 -8.47 4.37 -11.02
C GLY A 51 -7.96 3.04 -11.57
N ASN A 52 -7.06 2.33 -10.88
CA ASN A 52 -6.47 1.09 -11.40
C ASN A 52 -7.37 -0.15 -11.25
N GLY A 53 -8.38 -0.12 -10.40
CA GLY A 53 -9.36 -1.19 -10.24
C GLY A 53 -8.76 -2.54 -9.80
N ARG A 54 -9.23 -3.63 -10.39
CA ARG A 54 -8.73 -4.98 -10.10
C ARG A 54 -7.47 -5.30 -10.88
N PHE A 55 -6.56 -6.05 -10.25
CA PHE A 55 -5.39 -6.55 -10.94
C PHE A 55 -5.78 -7.52 -12.06
N GLU A 56 -5.22 -7.29 -13.24
CA GLU A 56 -5.39 -8.22 -14.35
C GLU A 56 -4.83 -9.61 -14.02
N ALA A 57 -5.48 -10.65 -14.57
CA ALA A 57 -5.02 -12.01 -14.41
C ALA A 57 -3.60 -12.22 -14.98
N TYR A 58 -2.88 -13.21 -14.43
CA TYR A 58 -1.58 -13.59 -14.99
C TYR A 58 -1.75 -14.15 -16.41
N LYS A 59 -0.92 -13.68 -17.34
CA LYS A 59 -0.84 -14.20 -18.71
C LYS A 59 -0.08 -15.55 -18.71
N PRO A 60 -0.45 -16.50 -19.60
CA PRO A 60 0.31 -17.71 -19.78
C PRO A 60 1.75 -17.39 -20.18
N LYS A 61 2.71 -18.13 -19.66
CA LYS A 61 4.10 -18.05 -20.09
C LYS A 61 4.23 -18.87 -21.38
N ASN A 62 4.54 -18.22 -22.51
CA ASN A 62 4.64 -18.81 -23.84
C ASN A 62 3.31 -19.47 -24.30
N LYS A 63 3.39 -20.31 -25.34
CA LYS A 63 2.24 -21.08 -25.87
C LYS A 63 1.73 -22.18 -24.92
N THR A 64 2.34 -22.37 -23.75
CA THR A 64 1.87 -23.33 -22.76
C THR A 64 0.61 -22.79 -22.07
N LYS A 65 -0.40 -23.62 -21.91
CA LYS A 65 -1.67 -23.25 -21.26
C LYS A 65 -1.56 -22.97 -19.76
N ARG A 66 -0.36 -23.18 -19.16
CA ARG A 66 -0.14 -22.98 -17.71
C ARG A 66 0.27 -21.54 -17.40
N THR A 67 -0.44 -20.93 -16.48
CA THR A 67 -0.11 -19.59 -15.96
C THR A 67 0.97 -19.65 -14.90
N TYR A 68 1.61 -18.52 -14.62
CA TYR A 68 2.62 -18.43 -13.58
C TYR A 68 2.17 -18.98 -12.20
N PRO A 69 0.95 -18.69 -11.67
CA PRO A 69 0.51 -19.31 -10.42
C PRO A 69 0.45 -20.83 -10.46
N GLU A 70 0.05 -21.42 -11.57
CA GLU A 70 -0.04 -22.88 -11.72
C GLU A 70 1.34 -23.55 -11.75
N THR A 71 2.33 -22.88 -12.35
CA THR A 71 3.69 -23.42 -12.44
C THR A 71 4.42 -23.40 -11.09
N VAL A 72 4.01 -22.55 -10.15
CA VAL A 72 4.67 -22.39 -8.84
C VAL A 72 3.82 -22.87 -7.67
N LYS A 73 2.58 -23.30 -7.89
CA LYS A 73 1.61 -23.65 -6.84
C LYS A 73 2.13 -24.72 -5.89
N LYS A 74 2.91 -25.68 -6.37
CA LYS A 74 3.48 -26.76 -5.54
C LYS A 74 4.41 -26.18 -4.46
N SER A 75 5.24 -25.22 -4.82
CA SER A 75 6.21 -24.58 -3.89
C SER A 75 5.61 -23.41 -3.11
N TYR A 76 4.53 -22.82 -3.61
CA TYR A 76 3.89 -21.62 -3.07
C TYR A 76 2.37 -21.74 -3.08
N PRO A 77 1.77 -22.56 -2.20
CA PRO A 77 0.33 -22.85 -2.20
C PRO A 77 -0.56 -21.62 -1.95
N ALA A 78 -0.05 -20.61 -1.26
CA ALA A 78 -0.75 -19.33 -1.03
C ALA A 78 -0.90 -18.48 -2.29
N LYS A 79 -0.15 -18.79 -3.37
CA LYS A 79 -0.24 -18.06 -4.64
C LYS A 79 -1.58 -18.27 -5.31
N ARG A 80 -2.31 -17.18 -5.54
CA ARG A 80 -3.65 -17.21 -6.16
C ARG A 80 -3.62 -16.66 -7.58
N ARG A 81 -4.40 -17.30 -8.46
CA ARG A 81 -4.65 -16.80 -9.82
C ARG A 81 -5.81 -15.80 -9.82
N ARG A 82 -6.83 -16.06 -9.04
CA ARG A 82 -8.03 -15.24 -8.90
C ARG A 82 -8.51 -15.28 -7.45
N PRO A 83 -8.57 -14.13 -6.77
CA PRO A 83 -7.96 -12.86 -7.19
C PRO A 83 -6.43 -12.95 -7.23
N VAL A 84 -5.80 -12.08 -8.04
CA VAL A 84 -4.34 -11.93 -8.06
C VAL A 84 -3.91 -11.22 -6.78
N ASN A 85 -3.25 -11.93 -5.88
CA ASN A 85 -2.91 -11.41 -4.54
C ASN A 85 -1.47 -10.92 -4.37
N LEU A 86 -0.67 -10.90 -5.46
CA LEU A 86 0.76 -10.54 -5.47
C LEU A 86 1.62 -11.28 -4.43
N GLU A 87 1.07 -12.31 -3.81
CA GLU A 87 1.76 -13.13 -2.83
C GLU A 87 2.45 -14.31 -3.52
N LEU A 88 3.71 -14.54 -3.20
CA LEU A 88 4.45 -15.74 -3.54
C LEU A 88 4.94 -16.37 -2.23
N SER A 89 6.05 -15.87 -1.69
CA SER A 89 6.58 -16.26 -0.38
C SER A 89 6.11 -15.34 0.76
N GLY A 90 5.32 -14.33 0.47
CA GLY A 90 4.93 -13.26 1.38
C GLY A 90 6.03 -12.22 1.67
N LYS A 91 7.28 -12.46 1.27
CA LYS A 91 8.41 -11.54 1.54
C LYS A 91 8.17 -10.15 0.95
N PHE A 92 7.62 -10.07 -0.28
CA PHE A 92 7.34 -8.80 -0.94
C PHE A 92 6.36 -7.95 -0.14
N LEU A 93 5.18 -8.49 0.20
CA LEU A 93 4.16 -7.73 0.92
C LEU A 93 4.60 -7.40 2.36
N ARG A 94 5.40 -8.28 3.00
CA ARG A 94 6.01 -7.97 4.31
C ARG A 94 7.04 -6.85 4.27
N ALA A 95 7.67 -6.62 3.11
CA ALA A 95 8.63 -5.52 2.93
C ALA A 95 7.96 -4.15 2.83
N LEU A 96 6.63 -4.09 2.62
CA LEU A 96 5.87 -2.84 2.72
C LEU A 96 5.92 -2.32 4.14
N LYS A 97 6.40 -1.10 4.32
CA LYS A 97 6.48 -0.40 5.60
C LYS A 97 5.61 0.86 5.57
N ALA A 98 5.10 1.23 6.74
CA ALA A 98 4.46 2.51 6.98
C ALA A 98 4.85 3.01 8.37
N PHE A 99 5.31 4.23 8.46
CA PHE A 99 5.77 4.82 9.72
C PHE A 99 5.69 6.35 9.69
N PRO A 100 5.53 7.02 10.83
CA PRO A 100 5.64 8.47 10.90
C PRO A 100 7.09 8.88 10.66
N LYS A 101 7.30 9.76 9.68
CA LYS A 101 8.61 10.38 9.42
C LYS A 101 8.80 11.62 10.27
N THR A 102 7.75 12.42 10.41
CA THR A 102 7.68 13.59 11.28
C THR A 102 6.29 13.65 11.91
N VAL A 103 6.03 14.65 12.75
CA VAL A 103 4.69 14.93 13.32
C VAL A 103 3.61 15.12 12.24
N ASN A 104 4.02 15.45 11.01
CA ASN A 104 3.09 15.83 9.93
C ASN A 104 3.24 14.97 8.69
N ILE A 105 4.13 13.98 8.69
CA ILE A 105 4.42 13.17 7.52
C ILE A 105 4.45 11.70 7.91
N ILE A 106 3.61 10.91 7.23
CA ILE A 106 3.67 9.45 7.24
C ILE A 106 4.32 9.01 5.94
N SER A 107 5.32 8.14 6.03
CA SER A 107 5.94 7.49 4.90
C SER A 107 5.39 6.08 4.73
N ILE A 108 4.97 5.75 3.51
CA ILE A 108 4.47 4.42 3.13
C ILE A 108 5.22 3.99 1.88
N GLY A 109 5.75 2.78 1.86
CA GLY A 109 6.46 2.26 0.70
C GLY A 109 7.39 1.10 1.03
N PHE A 110 8.23 0.77 0.06
CA PHE A 110 9.30 -0.18 0.19
C PHE A 110 10.61 0.57 0.46
N PHE A 111 11.35 0.15 1.49
CA PHE A 111 12.56 0.81 1.96
C PHE A 111 13.76 -0.13 1.93
N SER A 112 13.62 -1.26 1.22
CA SER A 112 14.71 -2.19 0.92
C SER A 112 14.83 -2.34 -0.59
N SER A 113 16.04 -2.55 -1.08
CA SER A 113 16.32 -2.79 -2.50
C SER A 113 15.47 -3.93 -3.07
N TYR A 114 15.29 -5.01 -2.32
CA TYR A 114 14.42 -6.12 -2.70
C TYR A 114 12.97 -5.69 -2.95
N GLY A 115 12.38 -4.93 -2.01
CA GLY A 115 10.99 -4.48 -2.13
C GLY A 115 10.82 -3.45 -3.25
N GLU A 116 11.76 -2.51 -3.38
CA GLU A 116 11.76 -1.48 -4.44
C GLU A 116 11.86 -2.11 -5.83
N THR A 117 12.77 -3.07 -6.02
CA THR A 117 12.92 -3.78 -7.31
C THR A 117 11.66 -4.54 -7.69
N LEU A 118 11.02 -5.21 -6.74
CA LEU A 118 9.78 -5.94 -7.01
C LEU A 118 8.60 -5.01 -7.30
N GLU A 119 8.47 -3.91 -6.56
CA GLU A 119 7.43 -2.91 -6.85
C GLU A 119 7.61 -2.30 -8.24
N GLN A 120 8.83 -1.97 -8.62
CA GLN A 120 9.14 -1.49 -9.97
C GLN A 120 8.78 -2.53 -11.02
N GLY A 121 9.14 -3.79 -10.81
CA GLY A 121 8.76 -4.88 -11.72
C GLY A 121 7.25 -5.06 -11.85
N HIS A 122 6.49 -4.88 -10.77
CA HIS A 122 5.03 -4.90 -10.81
C HIS A 122 4.45 -3.66 -11.50
N ARG A 123 5.03 -2.50 -11.31
CA ARG A 123 4.63 -1.25 -11.94
C ARG A 123 4.83 -1.28 -13.46
N GLU A 124 5.96 -1.76 -13.89
CA GLU A 124 6.33 -1.81 -15.31
C GLU A 124 5.70 -2.99 -16.06
N GLY A 125 5.19 -3.99 -15.35
CA GLY A 125 4.69 -5.22 -15.97
C GLY A 125 5.82 -6.10 -16.48
N ALA A 126 6.84 -6.35 -15.66
CA ALA A 126 8.02 -7.12 -16.02
C ALA A 126 7.69 -8.46 -16.71
N LYS A 127 8.48 -8.84 -17.70
CA LYS A 127 8.34 -10.08 -18.48
C LYS A 127 6.98 -10.22 -19.18
N GLY A 128 6.43 -9.10 -19.66
CA GLY A 128 5.16 -9.08 -20.41
C GLY A 128 3.92 -9.32 -19.55
N GLN A 129 4.03 -9.31 -18.24
CA GLN A 129 2.87 -9.34 -17.35
C GLN A 129 2.16 -8.00 -17.31
N ALA A 130 0.89 -7.99 -16.89
CA ALA A 130 0.16 -6.77 -16.66
C ALA A 130 0.79 -5.93 -15.54
N LYS A 131 0.68 -4.62 -15.65
CA LYS A 131 1.10 -3.67 -14.60
C LYS A 131 0.23 -3.84 -13.36
N ARG A 132 0.85 -3.89 -12.18
CA ARG A 132 0.18 -4.09 -10.88
C ARG A 132 0.83 -3.24 -9.79
N PRO A 133 0.91 -1.92 -9.95
CA PRO A 133 1.52 -1.06 -8.94
C PRO A 133 0.66 -1.04 -7.67
N ILE A 134 1.30 -0.95 -6.52
CA ILE A 134 0.60 -0.89 -5.22
C ILE A 134 0.91 0.38 -4.42
N ILE A 135 1.90 1.15 -4.82
CA ILE A 135 2.24 2.44 -4.21
C ILE A 135 2.15 3.54 -5.28
N PRO A 136 1.40 4.62 -5.04
CA PRO A 136 1.43 5.79 -5.94
C PRO A 136 2.85 6.36 -6.02
N SER A 137 3.35 6.59 -7.21
CA SER A 137 4.71 7.12 -7.43
C SER A 137 4.79 8.15 -8.55
N GLU A 138 3.80 8.17 -9.43
CA GLU A 138 3.72 9.10 -10.55
C GLU A 138 2.91 10.33 -10.18
N ALA A 139 3.16 11.44 -10.85
CA ALA A 139 2.38 12.66 -10.68
C ALA A 139 0.90 12.39 -10.99
N GLY A 140 0.01 12.81 -10.08
CA GLY A 140 -1.43 12.58 -10.21
C GLY A 140 -1.92 11.24 -9.64
N GLU A 141 -1.04 10.28 -9.37
CA GLU A 141 -1.46 9.06 -8.67
C GLU A 141 -1.78 9.33 -7.19
N SER A 142 -2.82 8.70 -6.69
CA SER A 142 -3.20 8.74 -5.27
C SER A 142 -3.70 7.38 -4.79
N PHE A 143 -3.71 7.17 -3.48
CA PHE A 143 -4.41 6.03 -2.92
C PHE A 143 -5.91 6.12 -3.13
N THR A 144 -6.58 4.97 -3.18
CA THR A 144 -8.04 4.88 -3.33
C THR A 144 -8.76 5.70 -2.25
N LYS A 145 -9.96 6.20 -2.59
CA LYS A 145 -10.84 6.92 -1.66
C LYS A 145 -11.02 6.16 -0.34
N ALA A 146 -11.13 4.84 -0.39
CA ALA A 146 -11.30 4.01 0.80
C ALA A 146 -10.13 4.14 1.80
N ILE A 147 -8.88 4.15 1.29
CA ILE A 147 -7.68 4.33 2.13
C ILE A 147 -7.65 5.76 2.67
N ARG A 148 -7.86 6.77 1.81
CA ARG A 148 -7.86 8.18 2.22
C ARG A 148 -8.92 8.47 3.28
N THR A 149 -10.14 7.97 3.10
CA THR A 149 -11.24 8.15 4.07
C THR A 149 -10.93 7.47 5.41
N ALA A 150 -10.35 6.27 5.40
CA ALA A 150 -9.94 5.59 6.63
C ALA A 150 -8.89 6.37 7.41
N ILE A 151 -7.88 6.92 6.72
CA ILE A 151 -6.85 7.78 7.31
C ILE A 151 -7.47 9.03 7.92
N LEU A 152 -8.31 9.74 7.17
CA LEU A 152 -8.98 10.96 7.65
C LEU A 152 -9.88 10.71 8.86
N LYS A 153 -10.61 9.59 8.86
CA LYS A 153 -11.45 9.19 10.00
C LYS A 153 -10.62 8.99 11.26
N GLU A 154 -9.52 8.22 11.18
CA GLU A 154 -8.66 7.98 12.35
C GLU A 154 -8.00 9.28 12.85
N TYR A 155 -7.63 10.19 11.95
CA TYR A 155 -7.16 11.53 12.35
C TYR A 155 -8.21 12.29 13.13
N ARG A 156 -9.43 12.39 12.61
CA ARG A 156 -10.54 13.06 13.29
C ARG A 156 -10.76 12.48 14.69
N GLU A 157 -10.79 11.16 14.81
CA GLU A 157 -10.97 10.47 16.08
C GLU A 157 -9.81 10.73 17.05
N ALA A 158 -8.57 10.80 16.55
CA ALA A 158 -7.40 11.12 17.37
C ALA A 158 -7.47 12.55 17.93
N ILE A 159 -7.88 13.53 17.12
CA ILE A 159 -8.10 14.91 17.54
C ILE A 159 -9.22 14.98 18.60
N LEU A 160 -10.35 14.33 18.36
CA LEU A 160 -11.47 14.34 19.31
C LEU A 160 -11.11 13.70 20.65
N ARG A 161 -10.29 12.63 20.65
CA ARG A 161 -9.78 12.00 21.88
C ARG A 161 -8.85 12.95 22.66
N TYR A 162 -8.10 13.77 21.94
CA TYR A 162 -7.21 14.76 22.56
C TYR A 162 -8.01 15.93 23.19
N LEU A 163 -8.99 16.46 22.48
CA LEU A 163 -9.81 17.59 22.94
C LEU A 163 -10.74 17.24 24.12
N LYS A 164 -11.00 15.96 24.36
CA LYS A 164 -11.83 15.48 25.49
C LYS A 164 -11.04 15.24 26.78
N ARG A 165 -9.73 15.41 26.78
CA ARG A 165 -8.86 15.30 27.94
C ARG A 165 -8.57 16.66 28.58
#